data_8b2922def662ab47d29574acc5093f36
#
_entry.id   8b2922def662ab47d29574acc5093f36
#
_cell.length_a   1.000
_cell.length_b   1.000
_cell.length_c   1.000
_cell.angle_alpha   90.00
_cell.angle_beta   90.00
_cell.angle_gamma   90.00
#
_symmetry.space_group_name_H-M   'P 1'
#
loop_
_entity.id
_entity.type
_entity.pdbx_description
1 polymer ?
#
loop_
_entity_poly.entity_id
_entity_poly.type
_entity_poly.pdbx_seq_one_letter_code
_entity_poly.pdbx_strand_id
1 'polypeptide(L)'
;MILARRKVAVGVATAGTIAVGGLAFALSFTALSDLAVTHGVTPGQSWMLPLVIDGGIIVATMATVALRQHGWYAWTLLLLSSMVSVAGNVAHAQPHGPVGMFIAAIPPLWLLAATHLTVLLYRGNEESGSESISEPVLTRGFAEAA
;
A
#
# COMPACT_ATOMS: atom_id res chain seq x y z
N MET A 1 18.92 24.55 -8.08
CA MET A 1 18.95 23.44 -9.06
C MET A 1 18.73 22.07 -8.40
N ILE A 2 19.33 21.74 -7.25
CA ILE A 2 19.20 20.47 -6.52
C ILE A 2 17.76 20.22 -6.04
N LEU A 3 17.08 21.22 -5.47
CA LEU A 3 15.70 21.13 -4.98
C LEU A 3 14.68 20.82 -6.10
N ALA A 4 14.87 21.39 -7.28
CA ALA A 4 13.99 21.12 -8.43
C ALA A 4 14.16 19.65 -8.90
N ARG A 5 15.39 19.15 -8.97
CA ARG A 5 15.67 17.74 -9.31
C ARG A 5 15.07 16.77 -8.29
N ARG A 6 15.15 17.09 -6.99
CA ARG A 6 14.54 16.26 -5.92
C ARG A 6 13.02 16.21 -6.06
N LYS A 7 12.35 17.35 -6.29
CA LYS A 7 10.89 17.39 -6.49
C LYS A 7 10.46 16.57 -7.71
N VAL A 8 11.19 16.66 -8.81
CA VAL A 8 10.92 15.87 -10.02
C VAL A 8 11.10 14.36 -9.74
N ALA A 9 12.20 13.98 -9.08
CA ALA A 9 12.46 12.57 -8.74
C ALA A 9 11.36 11.99 -7.82
N VAL A 10 10.94 12.73 -6.81
CA VAL A 10 9.83 12.32 -5.92
C VAL A 10 8.53 12.21 -6.71
N GLY A 11 8.21 13.16 -7.57
CA GLY A 11 7.01 13.12 -8.41
C GLY A 11 6.99 11.92 -9.35
N VAL A 12 8.10 11.61 -10.01
CA VAL A 12 8.23 10.43 -10.89
C VAL A 12 8.13 9.14 -10.10
N ALA A 13 8.77 9.05 -8.94
CA ALA A 13 8.68 7.87 -8.08
C ALA A 13 7.24 7.63 -7.59
N THR A 14 6.54 8.69 -7.16
CA THR A 14 5.14 8.60 -6.73
C THR A 14 4.23 8.16 -7.87
N ALA A 15 4.36 8.77 -9.05
CA ALA A 15 3.58 8.40 -10.22
C ALA A 15 3.84 6.94 -10.64
N GLY A 16 5.11 6.52 -10.63
CA GLY A 16 5.50 5.14 -10.91
C GLY A 16 4.90 4.14 -9.90
N THR A 17 4.95 4.47 -8.62
CA THR A 17 4.36 3.63 -7.57
C THR A 17 2.84 3.48 -7.75
N ILE A 18 2.14 4.57 -8.07
CA ILE A 18 0.70 4.54 -8.33
C ILE A 18 0.38 3.68 -9.57
N ALA A 19 1.14 3.85 -10.65
CA ALA A 19 0.94 3.09 -11.88
C ALA A 19 1.18 1.58 -11.66
N VAL A 20 2.28 1.21 -11.03
CA VAL A 20 2.61 -0.20 -10.72
C VAL A 20 1.59 -0.80 -9.74
N GLY A 21 1.19 -0.05 -8.71
CA GLY A 21 0.16 -0.48 -7.77
C GLY A 21 -1.20 -0.70 -8.46
N GLY A 22 -1.60 0.18 -9.37
CA GLY A 22 -2.83 0.05 -10.15
C GLY A 22 -2.82 -1.18 -11.06
N LEU A 23 -1.69 -1.47 -11.73
CA LEU A 23 -1.54 -2.66 -12.56
C LEU A 23 -1.54 -3.94 -11.71
N ALA A 24 -0.84 -3.94 -10.58
CA ALA A 24 -0.82 -5.07 -9.64
C ALA A 24 -2.23 -5.35 -9.08
N PHE A 25 -2.96 -4.30 -8.71
CA PHE A 25 -4.37 -4.38 -8.30
C PHE A 25 -5.23 -5.00 -9.40
N ALA A 26 -5.13 -4.52 -10.64
CA ALA A 26 -5.94 -5.03 -11.76
C ALA A 26 -5.67 -6.52 -12.02
N LEU A 27 -4.40 -6.95 -11.96
CA LEU A 27 -4.02 -8.37 -12.12
C LEU A 27 -4.58 -9.24 -10.99
N SER A 28 -4.42 -8.80 -9.75
CA SER A 28 -4.96 -9.51 -8.57
C SER A 28 -6.49 -9.56 -8.62
N PHE A 29 -7.13 -8.45 -8.98
CA PHE A 29 -8.58 -8.35 -9.10
C PHE A 29 -9.16 -9.35 -10.10
N THR A 30 -8.59 -9.45 -11.29
CA THR A 30 -9.06 -10.41 -12.31
C THR A 30 -8.87 -11.84 -11.84
N ALA A 31 -7.70 -12.19 -11.28
CA ALA A 31 -7.42 -13.54 -10.79
C ALA A 31 -8.38 -13.97 -9.67
N LEU A 32 -8.65 -13.09 -8.71
CA LEU A 32 -9.58 -13.36 -7.61
C LEU A 32 -11.05 -13.44 -8.07
N SER A 33 -11.45 -12.60 -9.04
CA SER A 33 -12.79 -12.67 -9.63
C SER A 33 -13.01 -13.99 -10.38
N ASP A 34 -12.04 -14.44 -11.17
CA ASP A 34 -12.09 -15.70 -11.90
C ASP A 34 -12.08 -16.89 -10.93
N LEU A 35 -11.26 -16.83 -9.88
CA LEU A 35 -11.25 -17.84 -8.82
C LEU A 35 -12.64 -17.94 -8.14
N ALA A 36 -13.28 -16.82 -7.87
CA ALA A 36 -14.63 -16.80 -7.29
C ALA A 36 -15.66 -17.50 -8.19
N VAL A 37 -15.63 -17.21 -9.49
CA VAL A 37 -16.54 -17.86 -10.47
C VAL A 37 -16.30 -19.35 -10.53
N THR A 38 -15.06 -19.80 -10.61
CA THR A 38 -14.71 -21.22 -10.69
C THR A 38 -15.09 -22.00 -9.41
N HIS A 39 -15.28 -21.31 -8.29
CA HIS A 39 -15.69 -21.89 -7.01
C HIS A 39 -17.14 -21.59 -6.63
N GLY A 40 -17.99 -21.26 -7.61
CA GLY A 40 -19.44 -21.23 -7.45
C GLY A 40 -20.03 -19.86 -7.10
N VAL A 41 -19.24 -18.79 -7.07
CA VAL A 41 -19.77 -17.43 -6.98
C VAL A 41 -20.36 -17.03 -8.32
N THR A 42 -21.55 -16.44 -8.32
CA THR A 42 -22.19 -16.01 -9.57
C THR A 42 -21.35 -14.92 -10.27
N PRO A 43 -21.26 -14.92 -11.61
CA PRO A 43 -20.45 -13.92 -12.36
C PRO A 43 -20.80 -12.46 -12.03
N GLY A 44 -22.07 -12.19 -11.71
CA GLY A 44 -22.52 -10.85 -11.31
C GLY A 44 -22.02 -10.41 -9.92
N GLN A 45 -21.51 -11.31 -9.09
CA GLN A 45 -21.04 -11.04 -7.73
C GLN A 45 -19.54 -11.30 -7.55
N SER A 46 -18.90 -11.97 -8.50
CA SER A 46 -17.49 -12.39 -8.39
C SER A 46 -16.53 -11.22 -8.16
N TRP A 47 -16.82 -10.05 -8.73
CA TRP A 47 -16.03 -8.83 -8.56
C TRP A 47 -16.04 -8.28 -7.11
N MET A 48 -17.02 -8.69 -6.29
CA MET A 48 -17.12 -8.24 -4.89
C MET A 48 -16.01 -8.86 -4.04
N LEU A 49 -15.59 -10.11 -4.33
CA LEU A 49 -14.56 -10.80 -3.56
C LEU A 49 -13.22 -10.05 -3.55
N PRO A 50 -12.60 -9.74 -4.70
CA PRO A 50 -11.37 -8.97 -4.70
C PRO A 50 -11.56 -7.58 -4.11
N LEU A 51 -12.70 -6.94 -4.29
CA LEU A 51 -12.97 -5.62 -3.74
C LEU A 51 -12.96 -5.62 -2.20
N VAL A 52 -13.50 -6.67 -1.57
CA VAL A 52 -13.46 -6.83 -0.11
C VAL A 52 -12.03 -7.07 0.38
N ILE A 53 -11.28 -7.93 -0.30
CA ILE A 53 -9.91 -8.29 0.09
C ILE A 53 -8.97 -7.08 -0.08
N ASP A 54 -8.95 -6.49 -1.27
CA ASP A 54 -8.06 -5.37 -1.60
C ASP A 54 -8.52 -4.06 -0.95
N GLY A 55 -9.84 -3.88 -0.79
CA GLY A 55 -10.41 -2.80 0.02
C GLY A 55 -10.00 -2.89 1.48
N GLY A 56 -9.91 -4.11 2.03
CA GLY A 56 -9.35 -4.38 3.36
C GLY A 56 -7.89 -3.91 3.49
N ILE A 57 -7.07 -4.08 2.47
CA ILE A 57 -5.69 -3.58 2.42
C ILE A 57 -5.67 -2.04 2.48
N ILE A 58 -6.53 -1.38 1.69
CA ILE A 58 -6.61 0.09 1.67
C ILE A 58 -7.05 0.64 3.04
N VAL A 59 -8.13 0.08 3.61
CA VAL A 59 -8.64 0.48 4.93
C VAL A 59 -7.60 0.25 6.01
N ALA A 60 -6.95 -0.94 6.02
CA ALA A 60 -5.91 -1.25 6.97
C ALA A 60 -4.71 -0.28 6.86
N THR A 61 -4.31 0.08 5.63
CA THR A 61 -3.24 1.05 5.39
C THR A 61 -3.59 2.41 5.98
N MET A 62 -4.79 2.92 5.72
CA MET A 62 -5.25 4.18 6.29
C MET A 62 -5.31 4.11 7.82
N ALA A 63 -5.76 2.99 8.38
CA ALA A 63 -5.80 2.76 9.81
C ALA A 63 -4.40 2.74 10.46
N THR A 64 -3.36 2.21 9.79
CA THR A 64 -1.97 2.23 10.32
C THR A 64 -1.44 3.66 10.46
N VAL A 65 -1.89 4.57 9.59
CA VAL A 65 -1.52 5.99 9.66
C VAL A 65 -2.32 6.71 10.73
N ALA A 66 -3.64 6.44 10.84
CA ALA A 66 -4.55 7.15 11.73
C ALA A 66 -4.46 6.69 13.20
N LEU A 67 -4.23 5.40 13.44
CA LEU A 67 -4.27 4.81 14.78
C LEU A 67 -2.87 4.73 15.42
N ARG A 68 -2.49 5.75 16.16
CA ARG A 68 -1.19 5.77 16.86
C ARG A 68 -1.10 4.77 18.02
N GLN A 69 -2.19 4.49 18.74
CA GLN A 69 -2.19 3.62 19.93
C GLN A 69 -2.57 2.16 19.66
N HIS A 70 -3.30 1.88 18.59
CA HIS A 70 -3.79 0.53 18.25
C HIS A 70 -3.27 0.06 16.88
N GLY A 71 -2.10 0.49 16.49
CA GLY A 71 -1.48 0.17 15.20
C GLY A 71 -1.35 -1.34 14.93
N TRP A 72 -1.21 -2.16 15.98
CA TRP A 72 -1.10 -3.62 15.81
C TRP A 72 -2.33 -4.24 15.15
N TYR A 73 -3.52 -3.70 15.42
CA TYR A 73 -4.78 -4.19 14.82
C TYR A 73 -4.81 -3.91 13.31
N ALA A 74 -4.42 -2.70 12.93
CA ALA A 74 -4.31 -2.31 11.53
C ALA A 74 -3.26 -3.15 10.79
N TRP A 75 -2.12 -3.42 11.40
CA TRP A 75 -1.09 -4.31 10.86
C TRP A 75 -1.57 -5.75 10.71
N THR A 76 -2.31 -6.28 11.68
CA THR A 76 -2.89 -7.63 11.59
C THR A 76 -3.88 -7.72 10.43
N LEU A 77 -4.76 -6.73 10.27
CA LEU A 77 -5.71 -6.69 9.17
C LEU A 77 -5.01 -6.58 7.82
N LEU A 78 -3.98 -5.74 7.73
CA LEU A 78 -3.17 -5.59 6.52
C LEU A 78 -2.49 -6.91 6.11
N LEU A 79 -1.83 -7.58 7.06
CA LEU A 79 -1.18 -8.86 6.81
C LEU A 79 -2.20 -9.95 6.43
N LEU A 80 -3.33 -10.03 7.13
CA LEU A 80 -4.37 -11.01 6.85
C LEU A 80 -4.95 -10.80 5.43
N SER A 81 -5.33 -9.58 5.08
CA SER A 81 -5.84 -9.27 3.74
C SER A 81 -4.81 -9.57 2.65
N SER A 82 -3.54 -9.23 2.89
CA SER A 82 -2.45 -9.51 1.95
C SER A 82 -2.22 -11.01 1.78
N MET A 83 -2.25 -11.79 2.88
CA MET A 83 -2.11 -13.25 2.82
C MET A 83 -3.26 -13.89 2.03
N VAL A 84 -4.50 -13.44 2.24
CA VAL A 84 -5.68 -13.94 1.50
C VAL A 84 -5.56 -13.58 0.01
N SER A 85 -5.11 -12.37 -0.32
CA SER A 85 -4.87 -11.95 -1.71
C SER A 85 -3.80 -12.81 -2.38
N VAL A 86 -2.65 -13.03 -1.73
CA VAL A 86 -1.57 -13.91 -2.26
C VAL A 86 -2.08 -15.35 -2.43
N ALA A 87 -2.73 -15.91 -1.41
CA ALA A 87 -3.25 -17.28 -1.46
C ALA A 87 -4.27 -17.47 -2.59
N GLY A 88 -5.18 -16.52 -2.77
CA GLY A 88 -6.16 -16.56 -3.86
C GLY A 88 -5.53 -16.47 -5.25
N ASN A 89 -4.56 -15.59 -5.45
CA ASN A 89 -3.82 -15.48 -6.72
C ASN A 89 -3.03 -16.78 -7.02
N VAL A 90 -2.37 -17.36 -6.02
CA VAL A 90 -1.65 -18.64 -6.14
C VAL A 90 -2.62 -19.78 -6.44
N ALA A 91 -3.77 -19.84 -5.76
CA ALA A 91 -4.80 -20.84 -6.00
C ALA A 91 -5.39 -20.75 -7.42
N HIS A 92 -5.65 -19.54 -7.91
CA HIS A 92 -6.07 -19.30 -9.29
C HIS A 92 -5.07 -19.85 -10.31
N ALA A 93 -3.77 -19.71 -10.03
CA ALA A 93 -2.71 -20.14 -10.91
C ALA A 93 -2.33 -21.63 -10.81
N GLN A 94 -2.94 -22.42 -9.90
CA GLN A 94 -2.65 -23.85 -9.72
C GLN A 94 -2.60 -24.66 -11.03
N PRO A 95 -3.54 -24.49 -12.00
CA PRO A 95 -3.52 -25.24 -13.24
C PRO A 95 -2.27 -25.00 -14.11
N HIS A 96 -1.54 -23.90 -13.87
CA HIS A 96 -0.37 -23.49 -14.63
C HIS A 96 0.95 -23.98 -14.00
N GLY A 97 0.89 -24.79 -12.97
CA GLY A 97 2.06 -25.37 -12.30
C GLY A 97 2.83 -24.39 -11.40
N PRO A 98 3.98 -24.84 -10.83
CA PRO A 98 4.70 -24.07 -9.81
C PRO A 98 5.19 -22.69 -10.27
N VAL A 99 5.60 -22.57 -11.53
CA VAL A 99 6.08 -21.30 -12.10
C VAL A 99 4.93 -20.31 -12.22
N GLY A 100 3.76 -20.76 -12.69
CA GLY A 100 2.55 -19.93 -12.74
C GLY A 100 2.13 -19.45 -11.36
N MET A 101 2.15 -20.33 -10.35
CA MET A 101 1.85 -20.01 -8.96
C MET A 101 2.81 -18.95 -8.40
N PHE A 102 4.11 -19.06 -8.70
CA PHE A 102 5.11 -18.07 -8.27
C PHE A 102 4.85 -16.70 -8.91
N ILE A 103 4.61 -16.67 -10.22
CA ILE A 103 4.31 -15.43 -10.96
C ILE A 103 3.03 -14.78 -10.41
N ALA A 104 2.01 -15.56 -10.11
CA ALA A 104 0.73 -15.08 -9.59
C ALA A 104 0.83 -14.46 -8.17
N ALA A 105 1.85 -14.81 -7.39
CA ALA A 105 2.10 -14.20 -6.09
C ALA A 105 2.70 -12.78 -6.20
N ILE A 106 3.33 -12.44 -7.33
CA ILE A 106 4.06 -11.16 -7.49
C ILE A 106 3.14 -9.94 -7.35
N PRO A 107 1.97 -9.84 -8.04
CA PRO A 107 1.12 -8.65 -7.96
C PRO A 107 0.70 -8.28 -6.54
N PRO A 108 0.13 -9.16 -5.71
CA PRO A 108 -0.27 -8.79 -4.36
C PRO A 108 0.91 -8.48 -3.44
N LEU A 109 2.06 -9.15 -3.60
CA LEU A 109 3.27 -8.82 -2.85
C LEU A 109 3.81 -7.45 -3.23
N TRP A 110 3.75 -7.09 -4.51
CA TRP A 110 4.16 -5.77 -5.00
C TRP A 110 3.25 -4.67 -4.48
N LEU A 111 1.94 -4.94 -4.44
CA LEU A 111 0.97 -4.01 -3.86
C LEU A 111 1.24 -3.76 -2.38
N LEU A 112 1.53 -4.82 -1.61
CA LEU A 112 1.92 -4.70 -0.20
C LEU A 112 3.20 -3.87 -0.02
N ALA A 113 4.23 -4.12 -0.84
CA ALA A 113 5.48 -3.37 -0.80
C ALA A 113 5.28 -1.89 -1.15
N ALA A 114 4.50 -1.59 -2.19
CA ALA A 114 4.16 -0.23 -2.61
C ALA A 114 3.37 0.52 -1.51
N THR A 115 2.42 -0.15 -0.87
CA THR A 115 1.64 0.36 0.26
C THR A 115 2.55 0.69 1.45
N HIS A 116 3.44 -0.23 1.82
CA HIS A 116 4.39 -0.01 2.89
C HIS A 116 5.32 1.17 2.62
N LEU A 117 5.85 1.28 1.41
CA LEU A 117 6.67 2.41 0.99
C LEU A 117 5.91 3.74 1.08
N THR A 118 4.65 3.78 0.68
CA THR A 118 3.80 4.98 0.77
C THR A 118 3.64 5.43 2.23
N VAL A 119 3.40 4.49 3.15
CA VAL A 119 3.29 4.80 4.60
C VAL A 119 4.60 5.36 5.15
N LEU A 120 5.74 4.78 4.77
CA LEU A 120 7.06 5.27 5.21
C LEU A 120 7.34 6.69 4.71
N LEU A 121 7.04 6.96 3.44
CA LEU A 121 7.23 8.29 2.84
C LEU A 121 6.33 9.35 3.52
N TYR A 122 5.09 8.98 3.86
CA TYR A 122 4.17 9.88 4.54
C TYR A 122 4.67 10.24 5.95
N ARG A 123 5.10 9.26 6.74
CA ARG A 123 5.66 9.47 8.09
C ARG A 123 6.93 10.32 8.09
N GLY A 124 7.85 10.07 7.15
CA GLY A 124 9.07 10.86 7.03
C GLY A 124 8.84 12.34 6.67
N ASN A 125 7.74 12.65 5.98
CA ASN A 125 7.37 14.04 5.68
C ASN A 125 6.78 14.76 6.91
N GLU A 126 6.06 14.08 7.79
CA GLU A 126 5.52 14.68 9.02
C GLU A 126 6.63 15.05 10.01
N GLU A 127 7.63 14.18 10.18
CA GLU A 127 8.79 14.44 11.04
C GLU A 127 9.60 15.65 10.56
N SER A 128 9.87 15.73 9.26
CA SER A 128 10.59 16.87 8.66
C SER A 128 9.82 18.20 8.75
N GLY A 129 8.48 18.14 8.73
CA GLY A 129 7.62 19.32 8.89
C GLY A 129 7.58 19.85 10.33
N SER A 130 7.63 18.95 11.31
CA SER A 130 7.63 19.31 12.75
C SER A 130 8.95 19.96 13.19
N GLU A 131 10.08 19.48 12.65
CA GLU A 131 11.41 20.00 12.99
C GLU A 131 11.59 21.44 12.49
N SER A 132 11.08 21.75 11.29
CA SER A 132 11.19 23.09 10.69
C SER A 132 10.36 24.16 11.41
N ILE A 133 9.35 23.78 12.21
CA ILE A 133 8.48 24.72 12.96
C ILE A 133 9.06 25.02 14.36
N SER A 134 9.88 24.12 14.92
CA SER A 134 10.40 24.25 16.29
C SER A 134 11.70 25.08 16.39
N GLU A 135 12.49 25.23 15.35
CA GLU A 135 13.75 25.97 15.40
C GLU A 135 13.67 27.51 15.48
N PRO A 136 12.69 28.24 14.89
CA PRO A 136 12.75 29.70 14.88
C PRO A 136 12.32 30.39 16.18
N VAL A 137 11.65 29.68 17.10
CA VAL A 137 11.06 30.33 18.28
C VAL A 137 12.03 30.43 19.44
N LEU A 138 12.93 29.47 19.60
CA LEU A 138 13.89 29.43 20.70
C LEU A 138 15.07 30.39 20.54
N THR A 139 15.51 30.66 19.30
CA THR A 139 16.64 31.55 19.06
C THR A 139 16.28 33.03 19.09
N ARG A 140 15.02 33.40 18.86
CA ARG A 140 14.58 34.80 18.96
C ARG A 140 14.40 35.30 20.40
N GLY A 141 14.01 34.41 21.33
CA GLY A 141 13.81 34.79 22.73
C GLY A 141 15.06 35.14 23.51
N PHE A 142 16.22 34.62 23.10
CA PHE A 142 17.51 34.89 23.76
C PHE A 142 18.23 36.13 23.20
N ALA A 143 17.90 36.57 21.99
CA ALA A 143 18.50 37.74 21.38
C ALA A 143 17.85 39.07 21.82
N GLU A 144 16.63 39.03 22.37
CA GLU A 144 15.87 40.21 22.80
C GLU A 144 16.00 40.47 24.32
N ALA A 145 16.65 39.57 25.08
CA ALA A 145 16.88 39.69 26.52
C ALA A 145 18.34 40.04 26.90
N ALA A 146 19.21 40.37 25.91
CA ALA A 146 20.57 40.85 26.11
C ALA A 146 20.73 42.30 25.60
#